data_7fe835f470e1168be5c07acfebb12a57
#
_entry.id   7fe835f470e1168be5c07acfebb12a57
#
_cell.length_a   1.000
_cell.length_b   1.000
_cell.length_c   1.000
_cell.angle_alpha   90.00
_cell.angle_beta   90.00
_cell.angle_gamma   90.00
#
_symmetry.space_group_name_H-M   'P 1'
#
loop_
_entity.id
_entity.type
_entity.pdbx_description
1 polymer ?
#
loop_
_entity_poly.entity_id
_entity_poly.type
_entity_poly.pdbx_seq_one_letter_code
_entity_poly.pdbx_strand_id
1 'polypeptide(L)'
;MGAKASGFFTILASIVAFAATGCHTGGTEQSVAKSNKRLEIAKDYLQKNDLEGAEGEANKAIALNVNNDEAYWLRGLVSFVRAQGTKRTLEIDGCLTGVDAEATERDLDTFLEKADQDFERATKVSPDYGEAWANRGVVHTLQDDYTVAVEYLTKALEHPLRLRDPSLTRANLGWAYFFQNKLVEAAKELRTALQFQPKMCVATYRLARVYFARQEWEKAAESFQAASDDPACGSQEASYYLMKTRMQQGLVSEAKNALGACVKISPKSCIATKCRAEGP
;
A
#
# COMPACT_ATOMS: atom_id res chain seq x y z
N MET A 1 0.85 82.35 -54.50
CA MET A 1 -0.30 81.96 -53.75
C MET A 1 -0.34 80.47 -53.78
N GLY A 2 0.04 79.89 -52.70
CA GLY A 2 0.49 78.52 -52.61
C GLY A 2 -0.63 77.51 -52.32
N ALA A 3 -0.62 76.40 -53.00
CA ALA A 3 -1.40 75.23 -52.76
C ALA A 3 -0.52 74.22 -52.04
N LYS A 4 -0.94 73.83 -50.78
CA LYS A 4 -0.32 72.80 -50.01
C LYS A 4 -0.87 71.45 -50.47
N ALA A 5 -0.02 70.54 -50.94
CA ALA A 5 -0.35 69.11 -51.10
C ALA A 5 -0.25 68.38 -49.78
N SER A 6 -1.35 67.71 -49.42
CA SER A 6 -1.44 66.84 -48.28
C SER A 6 -1.15 65.39 -48.69
N GLY A 7 0.00 64.83 -48.26
CA GLY A 7 0.35 63.46 -48.54
C GLY A 7 -0.29 62.53 -47.48
N PHE A 8 -1.10 61.60 -47.92
CA PHE A 8 -1.61 60.50 -47.09
C PHE A 8 -0.56 59.40 -47.00
N PHE A 9 -0.01 59.20 -45.82
CA PHE A 9 0.81 58.03 -45.49
C PHE A 9 -0.10 56.90 -45.03
N THR A 10 -0.25 55.87 -45.83
CA THR A 10 -0.95 54.64 -45.48
C THR A 10 0.03 53.73 -44.75
N ILE A 11 -0.13 53.60 -43.45
CA ILE A 11 0.61 52.63 -42.65
C ILE A 11 -0.08 51.26 -42.78
N LEU A 12 0.53 50.34 -43.51
CA LEU A 12 0.18 48.92 -43.48
C LEU A 12 0.63 48.34 -42.14
N ALA A 13 -0.32 48.09 -41.21
CA ALA A 13 -0.08 47.34 -40.03
C ALA A 13 -0.08 45.84 -40.36
N SER A 14 1.11 45.26 -40.45
CA SER A 14 1.28 43.80 -40.55
C SER A 14 0.94 43.18 -39.20
N ILE A 15 -0.23 42.56 -39.11
CA ILE A 15 -0.61 41.73 -37.96
C ILE A 15 0.20 40.41 -38.06
N VAL A 16 1.31 40.33 -37.34
CA VAL A 16 1.99 39.06 -37.10
C VAL A 16 1.17 38.28 -36.08
N ALA A 17 0.38 37.33 -36.59
CA ALA A 17 -0.30 36.35 -35.72
C ALA A 17 0.77 35.43 -35.10
N PHE A 18 1.15 35.68 -33.84
CA PHE A 18 1.88 34.71 -33.04
C PHE A 18 0.92 33.55 -32.78
N ALA A 19 1.04 32.49 -33.56
CA ALA A 19 0.51 31.19 -33.17
C ALA A 19 1.27 30.74 -31.93
N ALA A 20 0.68 30.97 -30.75
CA ALA A 20 1.14 30.36 -29.53
C ALA A 20 0.93 28.84 -29.71
N THR A 21 1.97 28.14 -30.18
CA THR A 21 2.05 26.68 -30.03
C THR A 21 2.20 26.41 -28.56
N GLY A 22 1.06 26.32 -27.85
CA GLY A 22 1.02 25.76 -26.51
C GLY A 22 1.60 24.37 -26.60
N CYS A 23 2.75 24.14 -25.96
CA CYS A 23 3.23 22.80 -25.71
C CYS A 23 2.15 22.08 -24.89
N HIS A 24 1.25 21.38 -25.56
CA HIS A 24 0.36 20.42 -24.94
C HIS A 24 1.25 19.27 -24.48
N THR A 25 1.64 19.29 -23.19
CA THR A 25 2.35 18.21 -22.52
C THR A 25 1.45 16.98 -22.27
N GLY A 26 0.20 17.03 -22.71
CA GLY A 26 -0.72 15.90 -22.78
C GLY A 26 -0.68 15.30 -24.19
N GLY A 27 -0.59 13.96 -24.29
CA GLY A 27 -0.60 13.27 -25.57
C GLY A 27 -1.85 13.60 -26.40
N THR A 28 -1.79 13.35 -27.73
CA THR A 28 -2.96 13.48 -28.59
C THR A 28 -4.09 12.56 -28.07
N GLU A 29 -5.34 12.88 -28.36
CA GLU A 29 -6.50 12.03 -28.01
C GLU A 29 -6.28 10.56 -28.43
N GLN A 30 -5.68 10.35 -29.60
CA GLN A 30 -5.33 9.02 -30.08
C GLN A 30 -4.25 8.34 -29.21
N SER A 31 -3.26 9.08 -28.70
CA SER A 31 -2.22 8.52 -27.84
C SER A 31 -2.78 8.18 -26.46
N VAL A 32 -3.69 8.99 -25.92
CA VAL A 32 -4.41 8.71 -24.67
C VAL A 32 -5.25 7.44 -24.81
N ALA A 33 -6.02 7.29 -25.90
CA ALA A 33 -6.82 6.08 -26.15
C ALA A 33 -5.94 4.82 -26.26
N LYS A 34 -4.77 4.92 -26.93
CA LYS A 34 -3.81 3.82 -27.01
C LYS A 34 -3.20 3.50 -25.64
N SER A 35 -2.89 4.52 -24.83
CA SER A 35 -2.38 4.36 -23.46
C SER A 35 -3.37 3.56 -22.59
N ASN A 36 -4.66 3.95 -22.61
CA ASN A 36 -5.70 3.26 -21.86
C ASN A 36 -5.86 1.79 -22.30
N LYS A 37 -5.73 1.52 -23.59
CA LYS A 37 -5.74 0.13 -24.11
C LYS A 37 -4.57 -0.70 -23.59
N ARG A 38 -3.36 -0.11 -23.48
CA ARG A 38 -2.19 -0.78 -22.89
C ARG A 38 -2.40 -1.02 -21.38
N LEU A 39 -3.00 -0.06 -20.68
CA LEU A 39 -3.34 -0.20 -19.27
C LEU A 39 -4.29 -1.38 -19.03
N GLU A 40 -5.33 -1.56 -19.84
CA GLU A 40 -6.25 -2.71 -19.70
C GLU A 40 -5.52 -4.05 -19.93
N ILE A 41 -4.59 -4.11 -20.88
CA ILE A 41 -3.75 -5.30 -21.08
C ILE A 41 -2.84 -5.54 -19.86
N ALA A 42 -2.26 -4.48 -19.28
CA ALA A 42 -1.45 -4.58 -18.08
C ALA A 42 -2.25 -5.11 -16.87
N LYS A 43 -3.52 -4.67 -16.72
CA LYS A 43 -4.42 -5.18 -15.69
C LYS A 43 -4.71 -6.69 -15.87
N ASP A 44 -4.90 -7.15 -17.10
CA ASP A 44 -5.11 -8.57 -17.40
C ASP A 44 -3.87 -9.43 -17.06
N TYR A 45 -2.67 -8.95 -17.40
CA TYR A 45 -1.43 -9.61 -16.99
C TYR A 45 -1.27 -9.68 -15.47
N LEU A 46 -1.58 -8.58 -14.76
CA LEU A 46 -1.51 -8.56 -13.30
C LEU A 46 -2.49 -9.55 -12.66
N GLN A 47 -3.71 -9.67 -13.18
CA GLN A 47 -4.70 -10.66 -12.71
C GLN A 47 -4.22 -12.11 -12.91
N LYS A 48 -3.45 -12.35 -13.96
CA LYS A 48 -2.81 -13.66 -14.25
C LYS A 48 -1.52 -13.88 -13.46
N ASN A 49 -1.15 -12.94 -12.59
CA ASN A 49 0.12 -12.92 -11.86
C ASN A 49 1.36 -12.91 -12.78
N ASP A 50 1.21 -12.44 -14.02
CA ASP A 50 2.32 -12.16 -14.92
C ASP A 50 2.84 -10.73 -14.67
N LEU A 51 3.74 -10.61 -13.70
CA LEU A 51 4.27 -9.32 -13.25
C LEU A 51 5.15 -8.65 -14.31
N GLU A 52 5.84 -9.43 -15.13
CA GLU A 52 6.71 -8.91 -16.20
C GLU A 52 5.88 -8.34 -17.35
N GLY A 53 4.88 -9.09 -17.80
CA GLY A 53 3.91 -8.62 -18.79
C GLY A 53 3.16 -7.38 -18.35
N ALA A 54 2.71 -7.34 -17.08
CA ALA A 54 2.02 -6.19 -16.51
C ALA A 54 2.91 -4.94 -16.50
N GLU A 55 4.16 -5.05 -16.04
CA GLU A 55 5.13 -3.94 -16.03
C GLU A 55 5.43 -3.45 -17.44
N GLY A 56 5.66 -4.37 -18.39
CA GLY A 56 5.95 -4.04 -19.79
C GLY A 56 4.82 -3.25 -20.46
N GLU A 57 3.57 -3.64 -20.25
CA GLU A 57 2.41 -2.93 -20.80
C GLU A 57 2.14 -1.61 -20.07
N ALA A 58 2.35 -1.52 -18.76
CA ALA A 58 2.27 -0.27 -18.00
C ALA A 58 3.32 0.74 -18.50
N ASN A 59 4.55 0.30 -18.77
CA ASN A 59 5.59 1.14 -19.37
C ASN A 59 5.17 1.70 -20.74
N LYS A 60 4.56 0.86 -21.59
CA LYS A 60 4.02 1.31 -22.90
C LYS A 60 2.86 2.31 -22.72
N ALA A 61 2.01 2.10 -21.72
CA ALA A 61 0.92 3.04 -21.41
C ALA A 61 1.47 4.41 -21.00
N ILE A 62 2.45 4.45 -20.09
CA ILE A 62 3.12 5.67 -19.64
C ILE A 62 3.85 6.38 -20.79
N ALA A 63 4.53 5.65 -21.66
CA ALA A 63 5.22 6.21 -22.83
C ALA A 63 4.24 6.87 -23.83
N LEU A 64 3.01 6.35 -23.94
CA LEU A 64 1.96 6.92 -24.79
C LEU A 64 1.25 8.10 -24.13
N ASN A 65 1.13 8.12 -22.81
CA ASN A 65 0.52 9.22 -22.05
C ASN A 65 1.19 9.32 -20.67
N VAL A 66 2.09 10.29 -20.54
CA VAL A 66 2.82 10.59 -19.28
C VAL A 66 1.91 11.10 -18.14
N ASN A 67 0.65 11.38 -18.43
CA ASN A 67 -0.35 11.77 -17.45
C ASN A 67 -1.36 10.65 -17.16
N ASN A 68 -1.04 9.40 -17.49
CA ASN A 68 -1.86 8.25 -17.12
C ASN A 68 -1.53 7.83 -15.67
N ASP A 69 -2.27 8.37 -14.71
CA ASP A 69 -2.12 8.11 -13.28
C ASP A 69 -2.34 6.64 -12.92
N GLU A 70 -3.32 5.97 -13.56
CA GLU A 70 -3.57 4.56 -13.32
C GLU A 70 -2.44 3.67 -13.83
N ALA A 71 -1.74 4.06 -14.90
CA ALA A 71 -0.60 3.29 -15.41
C ALA A 71 0.59 3.35 -14.44
N TYR A 72 0.86 4.51 -13.84
CA TYR A 72 1.83 4.62 -12.75
C TYR A 72 1.40 3.80 -11.53
N TRP A 73 0.15 3.96 -11.09
CA TRP A 73 -0.37 3.19 -9.97
C TRP A 73 -0.23 1.67 -10.19
N LEU A 74 -0.56 1.16 -11.40
CA LEU A 74 -0.46 -0.26 -11.70
C LEU A 74 1.00 -0.73 -11.70
N ARG A 75 1.95 0.05 -12.25
CA ARG A 75 3.37 -0.29 -12.22
C ARG A 75 3.91 -0.30 -10.79
N GLY A 76 3.52 0.66 -9.96
CA GLY A 76 3.81 0.67 -8.53
C GLY A 76 3.24 -0.55 -7.82
N LEU A 77 2.02 -0.99 -8.19
CA LEU A 77 1.42 -2.20 -7.64
C LEU A 77 2.19 -3.47 -8.02
N VAL A 78 2.74 -3.56 -9.24
CA VAL A 78 3.62 -4.65 -9.64
C VAL A 78 4.86 -4.73 -8.76
N SER A 79 5.52 -3.58 -8.53
CA SER A 79 6.68 -3.51 -7.64
C SER A 79 6.31 -3.88 -6.19
N PHE A 80 5.15 -3.44 -5.73
CA PHE A 80 4.64 -3.77 -4.40
C PHE A 80 4.34 -5.28 -4.23
N VAL A 81 3.78 -5.94 -5.25
CA VAL A 81 3.57 -7.41 -5.23
C VAL A 81 4.90 -8.15 -5.18
N ARG A 82 5.92 -7.68 -5.91
CA ARG A 82 7.29 -8.24 -5.79
C ARG A 82 7.84 -8.07 -4.37
N ALA A 83 7.69 -6.88 -3.77
CA ALA A 83 8.09 -6.63 -2.39
C ALA A 83 7.43 -7.61 -1.41
N GLN A 84 6.13 -7.85 -1.55
CA GLN A 84 5.40 -8.82 -0.72
C GLN A 84 5.93 -10.25 -0.91
N GLY A 85 6.24 -10.66 -2.15
CA GLY A 85 6.86 -11.95 -2.44
C GLY A 85 8.23 -12.10 -1.78
N THR A 86 9.07 -11.06 -1.88
CA THR A 86 10.40 -11.00 -1.26
C THR A 86 10.30 -11.08 0.27
N LYS A 87 9.41 -10.31 0.88
CA LYS A 87 9.16 -10.37 2.33
C LYS A 87 8.68 -11.75 2.78
N ARG A 88 7.83 -12.39 1.99
CA ARG A 88 7.38 -13.75 2.27
C ARG A 88 8.55 -14.75 2.25
N THR A 89 9.44 -14.67 1.28
CA THR A 89 10.64 -15.50 1.21
C THR A 89 11.52 -15.29 2.44
N LEU A 90 11.73 -14.04 2.84
CA LEU A 90 12.54 -13.67 3.99
C LEU A 90 12.00 -14.23 5.32
N GLU A 91 10.70 -14.12 5.57
CA GLU A 91 10.11 -14.32 6.90
C GLU A 91 9.30 -15.63 7.03
N ILE A 92 8.67 -16.09 5.95
CA ILE A 92 7.65 -17.15 6.01
C ILE A 92 8.15 -18.47 5.44
N ASP A 93 8.75 -18.43 4.26
CA ASP A 93 9.12 -19.66 3.56
C ASP A 93 10.36 -20.33 4.18
N GLY A 94 11.24 -19.58 4.85
CA GLY A 94 12.46 -20.12 5.40
C GLY A 94 13.12 -19.38 6.55
N CYS A 95 12.60 -18.23 6.99
CA CYS A 95 13.25 -17.38 8.00
C CYS A 95 14.75 -17.20 7.72
N LEU A 96 15.06 -16.46 6.67
CA LEU A 96 16.43 -16.25 6.21
C LEU A 96 17.28 -15.51 7.23
N THR A 97 18.56 -15.81 7.28
CA THR A 97 19.56 -15.17 8.16
C THR A 97 20.87 -14.97 7.42
N GLY A 98 21.72 -14.06 7.93
CA GLY A 98 23.06 -13.81 7.38
C GLY A 98 23.01 -13.21 5.97
N VAL A 99 23.94 -13.55 5.12
CA VAL A 99 24.15 -12.94 3.78
C VAL A 99 22.92 -13.05 2.88
N ASP A 100 22.20 -14.18 2.95
CA ASP A 100 20.98 -14.39 2.15
C ASP A 100 19.83 -13.48 2.61
N ALA A 101 19.72 -13.25 3.93
CA ALA A 101 18.75 -12.28 4.47
C ALA A 101 19.09 -10.86 4.00
N GLU A 102 20.35 -10.43 4.13
CA GLU A 102 20.81 -9.09 3.71
C GLU A 102 20.58 -8.82 2.21
N ALA A 103 20.79 -9.84 1.35
CA ALA A 103 20.52 -9.72 -0.08
C ALA A 103 19.02 -9.55 -0.34
N THR A 104 18.20 -10.37 0.32
CA THR A 104 16.73 -10.35 0.17
C THR A 104 16.13 -9.06 0.74
N GLU A 105 16.68 -8.52 1.84
CA GLU A 105 16.28 -7.22 2.40
C GLU A 105 16.57 -6.07 1.42
N ARG A 106 17.74 -6.04 0.78
CA ARG A 106 18.05 -5.04 -0.26
C ARG A 106 17.10 -5.10 -1.45
N ASP A 107 16.71 -6.30 -1.86
CA ASP A 107 15.71 -6.46 -2.93
C ASP A 107 14.33 -5.95 -2.48
N LEU A 108 13.94 -6.24 -1.24
CA LEU A 108 12.70 -5.74 -0.63
C LEU A 108 12.68 -4.20 -0.65
N ASP A 109 13.73 -3.56 -0.15
CA ASP A 109 13.85 -2.10 -0.12
C ASP A 109 13.78 -1.51 -1.53
N THR A 110 14.48 -2.12 -2.49
CA THR A 110 14.46 -1.69 -3.89
C THR A 110 13.05 -1.74 -4.50
N PHE A 111 12.28 -2.79 -4.21
CA PHE A 111 10.91 -2.91 -4.70
C PHE A 111 9.96 -1.95 -4.00
N LEU A 112 10.13 -1.69 -2.70
CA LEU A 112 9.34 -0.70 -1.96
C LEU A 112 9.61 0.72 -2.46
N GLU A 113 10.87 1.10 -2.71
CA GLU A 113 11.23 2.38 -3.29
C GLU A 113 10.61 2.59 -4.68
N LYS A 114 10.70 1.60 -5.56
CA LYS A 114 10.09 1.66 -6.89
C LYS A 114 8.57 1.81 -6.81
N ALA A 115 7.94 1.10 -5.87
CA ALA A 115 6.51 1.19 -5.65
C ALA A 115 6.11 2.61 -5.21
N ASP A 116 6.80 3.19 -4.21
CA ASP A 116 6.49 4.55 -3.73
C ASP A 116 6.71 5.61 -4.81
N GLN A 117 7.80 5.53 -5.60
CA GLN A 117 8.06 6.46 -6.70
C GLN A 117 6.92 6.47 -7.71
N ASP A 118 6.39 5.30 -8.07
CA ASP A 118 5.29 5.20 -9.01
C ASP A 118 3.96 5.66 -8.41
N PHE A 119 3.66 5.31 -7.16
CA PHE A 119 2.48 5.82 -6.45
C PHE A 119 2.58 7.34 -6.23
N GLU A 120 3.76 7.87 -5.93
CA GLU A 120 4.00 9.31 -5.88
C GLU A 120 3.69 9.98 -7.23
N ARG A 121 4.15 9.36 -8.32
CA ARG A 121 3.86 9.89 -9.65
C ARG A 121 2.36 9.89 -9.95
N ALA A 122 1.65 8.83 -9.56
CA ALA A 122 0.20 8.77 -9.69
C ALA A 122 -0.50 9.88 -8.90
N THR A 123 -0.09 10.15 -7.65
CA THR A 123 -0.66 11.23 -6.82
C THR A 123 -0.26 12.64 -7.29
N LYS A 124 0.88 12.81 -7.98
CA LYS A 124 1.25 14.09 -8.62
C LYS A 124 0.41 14.38 -9.86
N VAL A 125 0.05 13.34 -10.62
CA VAL A 125 -0.83 13.48 -11.79
C VAL A 125 -2.28 13.71 -11.35
N SER A 126 -2.75 12.94 -10.38
CA SER A 126 -4.11 13.02 -9.83
C SER A 126 -4.06 13.06 -8.30
N PRO A 127 -4.06 14.28 -7.70
CA PRO A 127 -3.99 14.44 -6.24
C PRO A 127 -5.18 13.82 -5.47
N ASP A 128 -6.29 13.59 -6.14
CA ASP A 128 -7.51 12.94 -5.62
C ASP A 128 -7.48 11.41 -5.71
N TYR A 129 -6.36 10.79 -6.14
CA TYR A 129 -6.25 9.36 -6.26
C TYR A 129 -6.04 8.69 -4.90
N GLY A 130 -7.14 8.49 -4.15
CA GLY A 130 -7.13 7.92 -2.80
C GLY A 130 -6.42 6.57 -2.70
N GLU A 131 -6.59 5.68 -3.69
CA GLU A 131 -5.91 4.36 -3.72
C GLU A 131 -4.38 4.48 -3.80
N ALA A 132 -3.87 5.43 -4.59
CA ALA A 132 -2.43 5.67 -4.69
C ALA A 132 -1.87 6.22 -3.37
N TRP A 133 -2.58 7.13 -2.69
CA TRP A 133 -2.21 7.59 -1.36
C TRP A 133 -2.23 6.46 -0.33
N ALA A 134 -3.25 5.58 -0.36
CA ALA A 134 -3.33 4.43 0.54
C ALA A 134 -2.13 3.49 0.37
N ASN A 135 -1.75 3.20 -0.87
CA ASN A 135 -0.62 2.33 -1.17
C ASN A 135 0.71 2.95 -0.75
N ARG A 136 0.91 4.26 -0.91
CA ARG A 136 2.06 4.98 -0.35
C ARG A 136 2.15 4.79 1.16
N GLY A 137 1.04 4.99 1.87
CA GLY A 137 0.98 4.81 3.31
C GLY A 137 1.32 3.38 3.76
N VAL A 138 0.93 2.37 2.98
CA VAL A 138 1.30 0.97 3.25
C VAL A 138 2.79 0.74 3.01
N VAL A 139 3.36 1.27 1.92
CA VAL A 139 4.80 1.18 1.63
C VAL A 139 5.60 1.79 2.79
N HIS A 140 5.30 3.02 3.22
CA HIS A 140 5.98 3.67 4.33
C HIS A 140 5.80 2.94 5.68
N THR A 141 4.66 2.24 5.88
CA THR A 141 4.49 1.35 7.04
C THR A 141 5.48 0.17 7.00
N LEU A 142 5.76 -0.38 5.81
CA LEU A 142 6.73 -1.47 5.63
C LEU A 142 8.18 -1.01 5.72
N GLN A 143 8.43 0.28 5.52
CA GLN A 143 9.73 0.95 5.68
C GLN A 143 9.93 1.54 7.07
N ASP A 144 9.05 1.24 8.02
CA ASP A 144 9.04 1.75 9.40
C ASP A 144 8.90 3.27 9.53
N ASP A 145 8.54 3.98 8.44
CA ASP A 145 8.25 5.42 8.45
C ASP A 145 6.77 5.69 8.77
N TYR A 146 6.42 5.40 10.01
CA TYR A 146 5.03 5.49 10.47
C TYR A 146 4.46 6.91 10.47
N THR A 147 5.31 7.93 10.49
CA THR A 147 4.86 9.33 10.45
C THR A 147 4.33 9.68 9.09
N VAL A 148 5.07 9.38 8.05
CA VAL A 148 4.65 9.57 6.66
C VAL A 148 3.49 8.63 6.30
N ALA A 149 3.53 7.39 6.82
CA ALA A 149 2.42 6.44 6.64
C ALA A 149 1.09 7.00 7.14
N VAL A 150 1.05 7.59 8.35
CA VAL A 150 -0.16 8.23 8.90
C VAL A 150 -0.63 9.39 8.02
N GLU A 151 0.28 10.25 7.54
CA GLU A 151 -0.06 11.36 6.65
C GLU A 151 -0.75 10.85 5.37
N TYR A 152 -0.13 9.88 4.69
CA TYR A 152 -0.65 9.39 3.40
C TYR A 152 -1.94 8.58 3.54
N LEU A 153 -2.08 7.77 4.59
CA LEU A 153 -3.32 7.04 4.85
C LEU A 153 -4.47 7.99 5.22
N THR A 154 -4.17 9.11 5.90
CA THR A 154 -5.15 10.15 6.16
C THR A 154 -5.58 10.84 4.86
N LYS A 155 -4.63 11.24 4.01
CA LYS A 155 -4.92 11.79 2.66
C LYS A 155 -5.78 10.82 1.83
N ALA A 156 -5.50 9.53 1.88
CA ALA A 156 -6.30 8.53 1.17
C ALA A 156 -7.77 8.58 1.60
N LEU A 157 -8.05 8.70 2.91
CA LEU A 157 -9.40 8.77 3.45
C LEU A 157 -10.11 10.11 3.15
N GLU A 158 -9.37 11.18 2.85
CA GLU A 158 -9.90 12.47 2.38
C GLU A 158 -10.36 12.39 0.92
N HIS A 159 -9.93 11.39 0.15
CA HIS A 159 -10.27 11.17 -1.27
C HIS A 159 -11.04 9.86 -1.51
N PRO A 160 -12.23 9.69 -0.92
CA PRO A 160 -12.94 8.41 -0.88
C PRO A 160 -13.48 7.94 -2.25
N LEU A 161 -13.66 8.86 -3.22
CA LEU A 161 -14.23 8.52 -4.54
C LEU A 161 -13.33 7.59 -5.37
N ARG A 162 -12.02 7.67 -5.17
CA ARG A 162 -11.02 6.82 -5.84
C ARG A 162 -10.25 5.98 -4.83
N LEU A 163 -10.95 5.52 -3.78
CA LEU A 163 -10.43 4.63 -2.74
C LEU A 163 -11.33 3.39 -2.69
N ARG A 164 -10.79 2.22 -3.03
CA ARG A 164 -11.56 0.97 -3.17
C ARG A 164 -12.07 0.43 -1.83
N ASP A 165 -11.21 0.46 -0.83
CA ASP A 165 -11.50 -0.09 0.50
C ASP A 165 -11.11 0.90 1.60
N PRO A 166 -12.01 1.83 1.96
CA PRO A 166 -11.80 2.75 3.09
C PRO A 166 -11.61 2.03 4.42
N SER A 167 -12.22 0.84 4.60
CA SER A 167 -12.10 0.07 5.84
C SER A 167 -10.70 -0.51 6.00
N LEU A 168 -10.13 -1.06 4.93
CA LEU A 168 -8.74 -1.53 4.93
C LEU A 168 -7.77 -0.38 5.15
N THR A 169 -8.03 0.78 4.52
CA THR A 169 -7.21 1.99 4.72
C THR A 169 -7.24 2.43 6.18
N ARG A 170 -8.40 2.41 6.85
CA ARG A 170 -8.50 2.67 8.30
C ARG A 170 -7.74 1.63 9.12
N ALA A 171 -7.81 0.36 8.76
CA ALA A 171 -7.05 -0.67 9.44
C ALA A 171 -5.53 -0.46 9.29
N ASN A 172 -5.07 0.01 8.13
CA ASN A 172 -3.66 0.38 7.90
C ASN A 172 -3.27 1.63 8.70
N LEU A 173 -4.14 2.65 8.76
CA LEU A 173 -3.93 3.84 9.58
C LEU A 173 -3.84 3.49 11.08
N GLY A 174 -4.75 2.64 11.57
CA GLY A 174 -4.69 2.14 12.94
C GLY A 174 -3.40 1.37 13.23
N TRP A 175 -2.88 0.65 12.24
CA TRP A 175 -1.62 -0.08 12.37
C TRP A 175 -0.40 0.87 12.42
N ALA A 176 -0.38 1.90 11.61
CA ALA A 176 0.66 2.95 11.68
C ALA A 176 0.63 3.69 13.03
N TYR A 177 -0.55 4.02 13.56
CA TYR A 177 -0.68 4.58 14.91
C TYR A 177 -0.19 3.62 16.00
N PHE A 178 -0.43 2.31 15.86
CA PHE A 178 0.07 1.31 16.81
C PHE A 178 1.59 1.36 16.94
N PHE A 179 2.31 1.42 15.82
CA PHE A 179 3.78 1.52 15.84
C PHE A 179 4.29 2.86 16.37
N GLN A 180 3.51 3.93 16.25
CA GLN A 180 3.80 5.20 16.94
C GLN A 180 3.47 5.17 18.45
N ASN A 181 3.06 4.02 19.00
CA ASN A 181 2.54 3.89 20.36
C ASN A 181 1.32 4.76 20.69
N LYS A 182 0.58 5.21 19.67
CA LYS A 182 -0.69 5.94 19.78
C LYS A 182 -1.86 4.95 19.86
N LEU A 183 -1.92 4.21 20.99
CA LEU A 183 -2.80 3.05 21.16
C LEU A 183 -4.30 3.41 21.18
N VAL A 184 -4.64 4.64 21.54
CA VAL A 184 -6.05 5.11 21.56
C VAL A 184 -6.52 5.35 20.12
N GLU A 185 -5.73 6.06 19.32
CA GLU A 185 -5.99 6.35 17.92
C GLU A 185 -6.00 5.05 17.11
N ALA A 186 -5.04 4.15 17.36
CA ALA A 186 -4.99 2.83 16.76
C ALA A 186 -6.30 2.05 17.00
N ALA A 187 -6.75 1.96 18.27
CA ALA A 187 -7.98 1.26 18.61
C ALA A 187 -9.21 1.92 17.94
N LYS A 188 -9.25 3.24 17.86
CA LYS A 188 -10.36 3.98 17.22
C LYS A 188 -10.48 3.60 15.74
N GLU A 189 -9.39 3.72 14.96
CA GLU A 189 -9.42 3.43 13.52
C GLU A 189 -9.71 1.94 13.24
N LEU A 190 -9.13 1.02 14.02
CA LEU A 190 -9.37 -0.42 13.88
C LEU A 190 -10.82 -0.80 14.20
N ARG A 191 -11.42 -0.24 15.25
CA ARG A 191 -12.84 -0.47 15.57
C ARG A 191 -13.74 0.11 14.47
N THR A 192 -13.41 1.30 13.93
CA THR A 192 -14.17 1.88 12.83
C THR A 192 -14.09 0.99 11.58
N ALA A 193 -12.93 0.43 11.26
CA ALA A 193 -12.79 -0.55 10.18
C ALA A 193 -13.70 -1.77 10.39
N LEU A 194 -13.72 -2.32 11.60
CA LEU A 194 -14.56 -3.47 11.98
C LEU A 194 -16.07 -3.15 12.03
N GLN A 195 -16.46 -1.91 12.26
CA GLN A 195 -17.87 -1.49 12.16
C GLN A 195 -18.40 -1.62 10.73
N PHE A 196 -17.57 -1.30 9.73
CA PHE A 196 -17.95 -1.41 8.32
C PHE A 196 -17.70 -2.82 7.75
N GLN A 197 -16.66 -3.50 8.23
CA GLN A 197 -16.31 -4.86 7.80
C GLN A 197 -16.03 -5.76 9.03
N PRO A 198 -17.08 -6.30 9.68
CA PRO A 198 -16.94 -7.03 10.94
C PRO A 198 -16.06 -8.29 10.89
N LYS A 199 -15.89 -8.87 9.69
CA LYS A 199 -15.05 -10.08 9.48
C LYS A 199 -13.68 -9.76 8.90
N MET A 200 -13.18 -8.52 9.03
CA MET A 200 -11.87 -8.16 8.53
C MET A 200 -10.77 -8.74 9.42
N CYS A 201 -10.18 -9.85 9.01
CA CYS A 201 -9.13 -10.57 9.75
C CYS A 201 -7.98 -9.67 10.18
N VAL A 202 -7.47 -8.83 9.26
CA VAL A 202 -6.34 -7.96 9.53
C VAL A 202 -6.64 -6.91 10.60
N ALA A 203 -7.87 -6.36 10.63
CA ALA A 203 -8.27 -5.40 11.66
C ALA A 203 -8.50 -6.09 13.00
N THR A 204 -9.09 -7.30 13.02
CA THR A 204 -9.27 -8.11 14.24
C THR A 204 -7.93 -8.43 14.89
N TYR A 205 -6.97 -8.94 14.12
CA TYR A 205 -5.62 -9.21 14.60
C TYR A 205 -4.91 -7.95 15.14
N ARG A 206 -4.96 -6.86 14.39
CA ARG A 206 -4.31 -5.60 14.78
C ARG A 206 -4.94 -4.99 16.03
N LEU A 207 -6.25 -5.08 16.18
CA LEU A 207 -6.94 -4.64 17.42
C LEU A 207 -6.56 -5.51 18.60
N ALA A 208 -6.42 -6.83 18.42
CA ALA A 208 -5.90 -7.72 19.44
C ALA A 208 -4.47 -7.34 19.88
N ARG A 209 -3.61 -6.89 18.94
CA ARG A 209 -2.28 -6.38 19.25
C ARG A 209 -2.33 -5.10 20.10
N VAL A 210 -3.29 -4.21 19.83
CA VAL A 210 -3.52 -3.02 20.66
C VAL A 210 -3.95 -3.42 22.07
N TYR A 211 -4.90 -4.37 22.23
CA TYR A 211 -5.31 -4.86 23.54
C TYR A 211 -4.15 -5.52 24.29
N PHE A 212 -3.32 -6.31 23.60
CA PHE A 212 -2.12 -6.91 24.18
C PHE A 212 -1.14 -5.84 24.70
N ALA A 213 -0.86 -4.80 23.91
CA ALA A 213 0.02 -3.71 24.32
C ALA A 213 -0.54 -2.91 25.52
N ARG A 214 -1.85 -2.86 25.65
CA ARG A 214 -2.54 -2.23 26.80
C ARG A 214 -2.74 -3.17 27.98
N GLN A 215 -2.24 -4.41 27.92
CA GLN A 215 -2.40 -5.47 28.93
C GLN A 215 -3.87 -5.84 29.21
N GLU A 216 -4.76 -5.59 28.24
CA GLU A 216 -6.18 -6.01 28.30
C GLU A 216 -6.28 -7.48 27.87
N TRP A 217 -5.76 -8.40 28.72
CA TRP A 217 -5.47 -9.79 28.34
C TRP A 217 -6.69 -10.58 27.87
N GLU A 218 -7.86 -10.37 28.47
CA GLU A 218 -9.11 -11.05 28.11
C GLU A 218 -9.53 -10.69 26.69
N LYS A 219 -9.56 -9.38 26.38
CA LYS A 219 -9.93 -8.89 25.04
C LYS A 219 -8.89 -9.28 23.99
N ALA A 220 -7.61 -9.25 24.37
CA ALA A 220 -6.53 -9.69 23.49
C ALA A 220 -6.68 -11.17 23.15
N ALA A 221 -6.89 -12.04 24.15
CA ALA A 221 -7.06 -13.48 23.95
C ALA A 221 -8.28 -13.79 23.08
N GLU A 222 -9.43 -13.17 23.36
CA GLU A 222 -10.67 -13.34 22.57
C GLU A 222 -10.45 -12.96 21.10
N SER A 223 -9.85 -11.81 20.86
CA SER A 223 -9.63 -11.31 19.49
C SER A 223 -8.56 -12.10 18.75
N PHE A 224 -7.48 -12.54 19.42
CA PHE A 224 -6.48 -13.44 18.81
C PHE A 224 -7.06 -14.82 18.52
N GLN A 225 -7.89 -15.36 19.43
CA GLN A 225 -8.57 -16.63 19.21
C GLN A 225 -9.47 -16.55 17.97
N ALA A 226 -10.29 -15.49 17.87
CA ALA A 226 -11.15 -15.27 16.71
C ALA A 226 -10.35 -15.18 15.38
N ALA A 227 -9.20 -14.50 15.39
CA ALA A 227 -8.32 -14.40 14.22
C ALA A 227 -7.56 -15.71 13.91
N SER A 228 -7.28 -16.54 14.92
CA SER A 228 -6.61 -17.84 14.75
C SER A 228 -7.55 -18.93 14.26
N ASP A 229 -8.81 -18.92 14.72
CA ASP A 229 -9.81 -19.96 14.43
C ASP A 229 -10.48 -19.75 13.07
N ASP A 230 -10.46 -18.54 12.52
CA ASP A 230 -11.03 -18.26 11.20
C ASP A 230 -10.07 -18.75 10.10
N PRO A 231 -10.44 -19.78 9.32
CA PRO A 231 -9.59 -20.29 8.23
C PRO A 231 -9.28 -19.25 7.15
N ALA A 232 -10.15 -18.24 6.98
CA ALA A 232 -9.91 -17.14 6.06
C ALA A 232 -8.82 -16.18 6.55
N CYS A 233 -8.56 -16.14 7.85
CA CYS A 233 -7.52 -15.31 8.44
C CYS A 233 -6.13 -15.95 8.34
N GLY A 234 -6.02 -17.26 8.56
CA GLY A 234 -4.77 -18.04 8.45
C GLY A 234 -3.56 -17.47 9.21
N SER A 235 -3.82 -16.68 10.26
CA SER A 235 -2.79 -15.83 10.89
C SER A 235 -1.95 -16.62 11.90
N GLN A 236 -0.73 -16.94 11.50
CA GLN A 236 0.27 -17.54 12.37
C GLN A 236 0.65 -16.59 13.52
N GLU A 237 0.73 -15.29 13.25
CA GLU A 237 0.99 -14.26 14.27
C GLU A 237 -0.12 -14.19 15.30
N ALA A 238 -1.37 -14.40 14.93
CA ALA A 238 -2.48 -14.46 15.89
C ALA A 238 -2.28 -15.60 16.88
N SER A 239 -1.91 -16.79 16.39
CA SER A 239 -1.60 -17.95 17.26
C SER A 239 -0.40 -17.69 18.17
N TYR A 240 0.66 -17.02 17.67
CA TYR A 240 1.81 -16.63 18.49
C TYR A 240 1.42 -15.67 19.61
N TYR A 241 0.67 -14.60 19.30
CA TYR A 241 0.26 -13.65 20.35
C TYR A 241 -0.82 -14.21 21.27
N LEU A 242 -1.67 -15.13 20.80
CA LEU A 242 -2.58 -15.88 21.66
C LEU A 242 -1.79 -16.70 22.69
N MET A 243 -0.76 -17.43 22.25
CA MET A 243 0.15 -18.16 23.14
C MET A 243 0.72 -17.22 24.22
N LYS A 244 1.29 -16.08 23.81
CA LYS A 244 1.86 -15.11 24.76
C LYS A 244 0.81 -14.55 25.74
N THR A 245 -0.39 -14.26 25.24
CA THR A 245 -1.50 -13.75 26.06
C THR A 245 -1.93 -14.79 27.11
N ARG A 246 -2.07 -16.07 26.71
CA ARG A 246 -2.43 -17.16 27.64
C ARG A 246 -1.35 -17.40 28.69
N MET A 247 -0.07 -17.21 28.32
CA MET A 247 1.03 -17.23 29.30
C MET A 247 0.90 -16.11 30.35
N GLN A 248 0.58 -14.89 29.93
CA GLN A 248 0.34 -13.75 30.84
C GLN A 248 -0.85 -14.01 31.79
N GLN A 249 -1.85 -14.76 31.33
CA GLN A 249 -3.00 -15.19 32.17
C GLN A 249 -2.69 -16.38 33.04
N GLY A 250 -1.51 -17.01 32.97
CA GLY A 250 -1.16 -18.24 33.69
C GLY A 250 -1.81 -19.52 33.13
N LEU A 251 -2.44 -19.43 31.94
CA LEU A 251 -3.18 -20.52 31.30
C LEU A 251 -2.25 -21.39 30.43
N VAL A 252 -1.33 -22.12 31.07
CA VAL A 252 -0.25 -22.87 30.39
C VAL A 252 -0.77 -23.91 29.40
N SER A 253 -1.86 -24.63 29.73
CA SER A 253 -2.44 -25.61 28.81
C SER A 253 -2.95 -24.98 27.53
N GLU A 254 -3.63 -23.83 27.61
CA GLU A 254 -4.13 -23.10 26.47
C GLU A 254 -2.98 -22.47 25.64
N ALA A 255 -1.93 -22.01 26.32
CA ALA A 255 -0.72 -21.52 25.65
C ALA A 255 -0.05 -22.62 24.82
N LYS A 256 0.02 -23.87 25.32
CA LYS A 256 0.54 -25.05 24.58
C LYS A 256 -0.31 -25.35 23.34
N ASN A 257 -1.63 -25.23 23.43
CA ASN A 257 -2.51 -25.42 22.27
C ASN A 257 -2.23 -24.35 21.19
N ALA A 258 -2.11 -23.08 21.60
CA ALA A 258 -1.79 -21.96 20.68
C ALA A 258 -0.38 -22.11 20.07
N LEU A 259 0.62 -22.59 20.82
CA LEU A 259 1.94 -22.97 20.31
C LEU A 259 1.82 -24.03 19.19
N GLY A 260 1.05 -25.09 19.43
CA GLY A 260 0.80 -26.13 18.43
C GLY A 260 0.20 -25.59 17.14
N ALA A 261 -0.80 -24.71 17.26
CA ALA A 261 -1.41 -24.02 16.11
C ALA A 261 -0.41 -23.15 15.35
N CYS A 262 0.37 -22.34 16.08
CA CYS A 262 1.40 -21.48 15.50
C CYS A 262 2.43 -22.27 14.65
N VAL A 263 2.98 -23.35 15.21
CA VAL A 263 4.01 -24.13 14.52
C VAL A 263 3.46 -24.90 13.32
N LYS A 264 2.18 -25.29 13.36
CA LYS A 264 1.53 -26.08 12.30
C LYS A 264 1.33 -25.30 11.01
N ILE A 265 1.01 -24.00 11.08
CA ILE A 265 0.66 -23.18 9.91
C ILE A 265 1.83 -23.08 8.91
N SER A 266 3.00 -22.66 9.36
CA SER A 266 4.23 -22.60 8.55
C SER A 266 5.43 -22.96 9.43
N PRO A 267 5.82 -24.25 9.45
CA PRO A 267 6.80 -24.75 10.44
C PRO A 267 8.21 -24.16 10.32
N LYS A 268 8.57 -23.61 9.15
CA LYS A 268 9.88 -23.02 8.87
C LYS A 268 9.95 -21.51 9.02
N SER A 269 8.81 -20.83 9.22
CA SER A 269 8.76 -19.37 9.32
C SER A 269 9.50 -18.83 10.55
N CYS A 270 9.85 -17.55 10.49
CA CYS A 270 10.42 -16.85 11.65
C CYS A 270 9.46 -16.84 12.84
N ILE A 271 8.15 -16.76 12.59
CA ILE A 271 7.14 -16.83 13.65
C ILE A 271 7.12 -18.22 14.31
N ALA A 272 7.21 -19.32 13.54
CA ALA A 272 7.29 -20.66 14.12
C ALA A 272 8.55 -20.83 14.99
N THR A 273 9.66 -20.26 14.58
CA THR A 273 10.90 -20.25 15.38
C THR A 273 10.71 -19.50 16.70
N LYS A 274 10.07 -18.31 16.66
CA LYS A 274 9.70 -17.56 17.89
C LYS A 274 8.73 -18.36 18.76
N CYS A 275 7.72 -19.01 18.17
CA CYS A 275 6.79 -19.85 18.93
C CYS A 275 7.51 -20.96 19.73
N ARG A 276 8.48 -21.65 19.11
CA ARG A 276 9.26 -22.69 19.77
C ARG A 276 10.20 -22.13 20.84
N ALA A 277 10.79 -20.97 20.61
CA ALA A 277 11.76 -20.37 21.54
C ALA A 277 11.10 -19.74 22.77
N GLU A 278 9.90 -19.19 22.61
CA GLU A 278 9.20 -18.42 23.66
C GLU A 278 7.98 -19.17 24.24
N GLY A 279 7.69 -20.36 23.75
CA GLY A 279 6.58 -21.18 24.25
C GLY A 279 6.84 -21.86 25.59
N PRO A 280 5.78 -22.28 26.29
CA PRO A 280 5.85 -22.97 27.61
C PRO A 280 6.29 -24.41 27.50
#